data_18a17f997fc25c2ba415d899f67e4efe
#
_entry.id   18a17f997fc25c2ba415d899f67e4efe
#
_cell.length_a   1.000
_cell.length_b   1.000
_cell.length_c   1.000
_cell.angle_alpha   90.00
_cell.angle_beta   90.00
_cell.angle_gamma   90.00
#
_symmetry.space_group_name_H-M   'P 1'
#
loop_
_entity.id
_entity.type
_entity.pdbx_description
1 polymer ?
#
loop_
_entity_poly.entity_id
_entity_poly.type
_entity_poly.pdbx_seq_one_letter_code
_entity_poly.pdbx_strand_id
1 'polypeptide(L)'
;MFRGCMSNISDSPAELERTGSIRDVGSQAKVYAARLRLQNAIDQADALDAIREIAGNLIGTEEVAVYKVDKKRSELWLYWAFGVDPNKHSVLVVSREPKLKQALKGKAVYRLKLSNENLLCTDDPVNALVPILVDGVPAAVIVLFRLFPHKPGIEPVDREICEVLSNCAGRAVEPYRSR
;
A
#
# COMPACT_ATOMS: atom_id res chain seq x y z
N MET A 1 30.25 -53.26 21.82
CA MET A 1 30.15 -53.25 20.35
C MET A 1 28.70 -53.06 19.97
N PHE A 2 28.24 -51.86 19.70
CA PHE A 2 27.06 -51.61 18.86
C PHE A 2 27.25 -50.28 18.15
N ARG A 3 27.29 -50.32 16.82
CA ARG A 3 27.45 -49.18 15.93
C ARG A 3 26.12 -48.46 15.77
N GLY A 4 26.10 -47.17 15.99
CA GLY A 4 25.01 -46.29 15.67
C GLY A 4 24.79 -46.14 14.18
N CYS A 5 23.56 -46.17 13.75
CA CYS A 5 23.12 -45.71 12.44
C CYS A 5 22.86 -44.22 12.51
N MET A 6 23.73 -43.43 11.87
CA MET A 6 23.44 -42.03 11.49
C MET A 6 22.58 -42.06 10.24
N SER A 7 21.36 -41.62 10.32
CA SER A 7 20.54 -41.29 9.17
C SER A 7 20.82 -39.82 8.80
N ASN A 8 21.63 -39.60 7.77
CA ASN A 8 21.77 -38.32 7.09
C ASN A 8 20.46 -38.01 6.37
N ILE A 9 19.73 -37.02 6.85
CA ILE A 9 18.71 -36.35 6.08
C ILE A 9 19.49 -35.32 5.25
N SER A 10 19.74 -35.66 4.01
CA SER A 10 20.24 -34.72 3.01
C SER A 10 19.05 -33.88 2.53
N ASP A 11 18.88 -32.68 3.11
CA ASP A 11 18.06 -31.66 2.49
C ASP A 11 18.67 -31.29 1.14
N SER A 12 18.00 -31.66 0.08
CA SER A 12 18.45 -31.42 -1.29
C SER A 12 18.33 -29.93 -1.63
N PRO A 13 19.38 -29.28 -2.16
CA PRO A 13 19.36 -27.88 -2.57
C PRO A 13 18.24 -27.54 -3.56
N ALA A 14 17.76 -28.54 -4.31
CA ALA A 14 16.71 -28.39 -5.31
C ALA A 14 15.30 -28.09 -4.71
N GLU A 15 15.03 -28.45 -3.45
CA GLU A 15 13.75 -28.14 -2.80
C GLU A 15 13.70 -26.67 -2.30
N LEU A 16 14.83 -26.14 -1.85
CA LEU A 16 14.92 -24.71 -1.47
C LEU A 16 14.77 -23.78 -2.68
N GLU A 17 15.32 -24.13 -3.82
CA GLU A 17 15.18 -23.34 -5.06
C GLU A 17 13.75 -23.35 -5.62
N ARG A 18 13.04 -24.50 -5.53
CA ARG A 18 11.63 -24.60 -5.96
C ARG A 18 10.69 -23.77 -5.09
N THR A 19 10.92 -23.71 -3.78
CA THR A 19 10.09 -22.95 -2.85
C THR A 19 10.29 -21.45 -3.02
N GLY A 20 11.51 -20.99 -3.30
CA GLY A 20 11.84 -19.61 -3.61
C GLY A 20 11.18 -19.15 -4.92
N SER A 21 11.26 -19.96 -5.97
CA SER A 21 10.69 -19.65 -7.28
C SER A 21 9.16 -19.55 -7.27
N ILE A 22 8.46 -20.41 -6.53
CA ILE A 22 6.98 -20.40 -6.46
C ILE A 22 6.49 -19.16 -5.70
N ARG A 23 7.18 -18.75 -4.62
CA ARG A 23 6.83 -17.53 -3.88
C ARG A 23 7.03 -16.27 -4.70
N ASP A 24 8.08 -16.23 -5.49
CA ASP A 24 8.40 -15.10 -6.37
C ASP A 24 7.37 -14.95 -7.48
N VAL A 25 6.98 -16.03 -8.16
CA VAL A 25 5.94 -16.03 -9.20
C VAL A 25 4.59 -15.53 -8.66
N GLY A 26 4.17 -15.96 -7.45
CA GLY A 26 2.93 -15.49 -6.83
C GLY A 26 2.96 -14.00 -6.50
N SER A 27 4.09 -13.49 -6.04
CA SER A 27 4.30 -12.07 -5.75
C SER A 27 4.27 -11.24 -7.02
N GLN A 28 4.95 -11.66 -8.08
CA GLN A 28 4.95 -10.99 -9.38
C GLN A 28 3.55 -10.94 -10.01
N ALA A 29 2.77 -12.02 -9.89
CA ALA A 29 1.38 -12.07 -10.37
C ALA A 29 0.50 -11.03 -9.69
N LYS A 30 0.63 -10.83 -8.37
CA LYS A 30 -0.11 -9.81 -7.61
C LYS A 30 0.26 -8.38 -8.05
N VAL A 31 1.54 -8.10 -8.21
CA VAL A 31 2.04 -6.79 -8.67
C VAL A 31 1.55 -6.50 -10.09
N TYR A 32 1.61 -7.49 -10.97
CA TYR A 32 1.09 -7.38 -12.34
C TYR A 32 -0.42 -7.13 -12.35
N ALA A 33 -1.20 -7.87 -11.56
CA ALA A 33 -2.65 -7.70 -11.45
C ALA A 33 -3.03 -6.28 -10.97
N ALA A 34 -2.32 -5.74 -9.98
CA ALA A 34 -2.51 -4.37 -9.51
C ALA A 34 -2.26 -3.35 -10.62
N ARG A 35 -1.16 -3.50 -11.36
CA ARG A 35 -0.83 -2.62 -12.48
C ARG A 35 -1.89 -2.67 -13.57
N LEU A 36 -2.28 -3.87 -13.99
CA LEU A 36 -3.27 -4.07 -15.03
C LEU A 36 -4.63 -3.47 -14.66
N ARG A 37 -5.05 -3.64 -13.40
CA ARG A 37 -6.33 -3.09 -12.92
C ARG A 37 -6.34 -1.56 -12.98
N LEU A 38 -5.26 -0.89 -12.58
CA LEU A 38 -5.15 0.58 -12.65
C LEU A 38 -5.03 1.10 -14.09
N GLN A 39 -4.29 0.40 -14.95
CA GLN A 39 -4.15 0.78 -16.35
C GLN A 39 -5.48 0.69 -17.13
N ASN A 40 -6.30 -0.29 -16.79
CA ASN A 40 -7.61 -0.51 -17.42
C ASN A 40 -8.72 0.38 -16.84
N ALA A 41 -8.46 1.15 -15.78
CA ALA A 41 -9.44 2.08 -15.24
C ALA A 41 -9.86 3.12 -16.30
N ILE A 42 -11.16 3.20 -16.58
CA ILE A 42 -11.69 4.04 -17.67
C ILE A 42 -11.88 5.50 -17.24
N ASP A 43 -12.21 5.73 -16.00
CA ASP A 43 -12.42 7.06 -15.44
C ASP A 43 -11.90 7.17 -13.99
N GLN A 44 -12.17 8.30 -13.35
CA GLN A 44 -11.74 8.60 -11.99
C GLN A 44 -12.42 7.69 -10.96
N ALA A 45 -13.72 7.42 -11.10
CA ALA A 45 -14.47 6.57 -10.18
C ALA A 45 -13.95 5.12 -10.26
N ASP A 46 -13.73 4.60 -11.46
CA ASP A 46 -13.16 3.28 -11.68
C ASP A 46 -11.71 3.17 -11.16
N ALA A 47 -10.91 4.24 -11.25
CA ALA A 47 -9.58 4.27 -10.65
C ALA A 47 -9.61 4.24 -9.11
N LEU A 48 -10.58 4.90 -8.47
CA LEU A 48 -10.80 4.83 -7.02
C LEU A 48 -11.28 3.43 -6.60
N ASP A 49 -12.19 2.82 -7.36
CA ASP A 49 -12.59 1.44 -7.15
C ASP A 49 -11.43 0.46 -7.32
N ALA A 50 -10.54 0.69 -8.30
CA ALA A 50 -9.32 -0.09 -8.45
C ALA A 50 -8.40 0.00 -7.22
N ILE A 51 -8.23 1.19 -6.63
CA ILE A 51 -7.48 1.36 -5.37
C ILE A 51 -8.11 0.52 -4.27
N ARG A 52 -9.46 0.55 -4.11
CA ARG A 52 -10.19 -0.26 -3.12
C ARG A 52 -9.97 -1.76 -3.33
N GLU A 53 -10.14 -2.23 -4.55
CA GLU A 53 -9.96 -3.64 -4.91
C GLU A 53 -8.53 -4.12 -4.62
N ILE A 54 -7.52 -3.33 -4.98
CA ILE A 54 -6.11 -3.63 -4.71
C ILE A 54 -5.85 -3.64 -3.22
N ALA A 55 -6.34 -2.66 -2.47
CA ALA A 55 -6.19 -2.59 -1.02
C ALA A 55 -6.80 -3.82 -0.34
N GLY A 56 -8.03 -4.20 -0.69
CA GLY A 56 -8.74 -5.34 -0.10
C GLY A 56 -8.15 -6.68 -0.53
N ASN A 57 -8.05 -6.92 -1.83
CA ASN A 57 -7.76 -8.26 -2.36
C ASN A 57 -6.26 -8.59 -2.39
N LEU A 58 -5.38 -7.60 -2.53
CA LEU A 58 -3.95 -7.82 -2.70
C LEU A 58 -3.13 -7.43 -1.48
N ILE A 59 -3.46 -6.33 -0.81
CA ILE A 59 -2.74 -5.86 0.39
C ILE A 59 -3.38 -6.41 1.66
N GLY A 60 -4.71 -6.46 1.75
CA GLY A 60 -5.45 -7.02 2.89
C GLY A 60 -5.92 -5.95 3.89
N THR A 61 -6.57 -4.89 3.39
CA THR A 61 -7.32 -3.91 4.19
C THR A 61 -8.57 -3.45 3.47
N GLU A 62 -9.67 -3.27 4.22
CA GLU A 62 -10.90 -2.63 3.74
C GLU A 62 -11.06 -1.20 4.26
N GLU A 63 -10.05 -0.67 4.95
CA GLU A 63 -10.05 0.68 5.49
C GLU A 63 -9.01 1.51 4.72
N VAL A 64 -9.46 2.23 3.70
CA VAL A 64 -8.60 3.03 2.82
C VAL A 64 -9.18 4.42 2.57
N ALA A 65 -8.31 5.42 2.53
CA ALA A 65 -8.70 6.79 2.19
C ALA A 65 -7.70 7.43 1.21
N VAL A 66 -8.19 8.33 0.39
CA VAL A 66 -7.38 9.14 -0.53
C VAL A 66 -7.54 10.62 -0.15
N TYR A 67 -6.43 11.26 0.10
CA TYR A 67 -6.36 12.67 0.46
C TYR A 67 -5.68 13.46 -0.65
N LYS A 68 -6.31 14.53 -1.11
CA LYS A 68 -5.68 15.48 -2.05
C LYS A 68 -4.83 16.49 -1.31
N VAL A 69 -3.67 16.78 -1.87
CA VAL A 69 -2.73 17.78 -1.36
C VAL A 69 -3.24 19.17 -1.75
N ASP A 70 -3.31 20.09 -0.79
CA ASP A 70 -3.63 21.49 -1.08
C ASP A 70 -2.50 22.19 -1.87
N LYS A 71 -2.80 23.35 -2.46
CA LYS A 71 -1.82 24.12 -3.27
C LYS A 71 -0.59 24.57 -2.46
N LYS A 72 -0.77 24.81 -1.16
CA LYS A 72 0.32 25.23 -0.25
C LYS A 72 1.07 24.05 0.36
N ARG A 73 0.58 22.84 0.13
CA ARG A 73 1.11 21.59 0.71
C ARG A 73 1.16 21.61 2.25
N SER A 74 0.26 22.36 2.86
CA SER A 74 0.11 22.49 4.31
C SER A 74 -0.96 21.59 4.89
N GLU A 75 -1.94 21.22 4.07
CA GLU A 75 -3.06 20.37 4.44
C GLU A 75 -3.35 19.35 3.35
N LEU A 76 -3.90 18.22 3.76
CA LEU A 76 -4.47 17.22 2.89
C LEU A 76 -5.95 17.07 3.23
N TRP A 77 -6.79 17.18 2.22
CA TRP A 77 -8.23 17.07 2.35
C TRP A 77 -8.73 15.71 1.92
N LEU A 78 -9.56 15.10 2.73
CA LEU A 78 -10.20 13.83 2.39
C LEU A 78 -10.96 14.00 1.08
N TYR A 79 -10.58 13.21 0.10
CA TYR A 79 -11.20 13.21 -1.22
C TYR A 79 -12.15 12.03 -1.40
N TRP A 80 -11.74 10.86 -0.92
CA TRP A 80 -12.48 9.63 -1.01
C TRP A 80 -12.06 8.68 0.12
N ALA A 81 -13.01 7.89 0.63
CA ALA A 81 -12.75 6.91 1.68
C ALA A 81 -13.65 5.68 1.51
N PHE A 82 -13.13 4.53 1.93
CA PHE A 82 -13.86 3.28 2.06
C PHE A 82 -13.52 2.61 3.39
N GLY A 83 -14.54 2.18 4.14
CA GLY A 83 -14.36 1.54 5.44
C GLY A 83 -13.91 2.47 6.57
N VAL A 84 -13.74 3.76 6.32
CA VAL A 84 -13.26 4.77 7.29
C VAL A 84 -14.34 5.82 7.51
N ASP A 85 -14.50 6.29 8.75
CA ASP A 85 -15.42 7.39 9.06
C ASP A 85 -14.86 8.72 8.53
N PRO A 86 -15.50 9.32 7.51
CA PRO A 86 -14.99 10.55 6.92
C PRO A 86 -15.03 11.76 7.86
N ASN A 87 -15.89 11.74 8.89
CA ASN A 87 -15.98 12.84 9.85
C ASN A 87 -14.77 12.90 10.80
N LYS A 88 -14.19 11.74 11.11
CA LYS A 88 -12.99 11.66 11.95
C LYS A 88 -11.70 12.07 11.24
N HIS A 89 -11.69 11.93 9.92
CA HIS A 89 -10.46 12.00 9.11
C HIS A 89 -10.57 13.00 7.96
N SER A 90 -11.34 14.07 8.12
CA SER A 90 -11.63 15.02 7.02
C SER A 90 -10.40 15.81 6.52
N VAL A 91 -9.46 16.14 7.41
CA VAL A 91 -8.26 16.93 7.09
C VAL A 91 -7.05 16.42 7.86
N LEU A 92 -5.90 16.34 7.17
CA LEU A 92 -4.60 16.08 7.77
C LEU A 92 -3.72 17.32 7.66
N VAL A 93 -3.22 17.81 8.79
CA VAL A 93 -2.35 19.01 8.84
C VAL A 93 -0.90 18.55 8.81
N VAL A 94 -0.19 18.89 7.73
CA VAL A 94 1.18 18.41 7.45
C VAL A 94 2.18 18.76 8.57
N SER A 95 2.02 19.93 9.21
CA SER A 95 2.91 20.34 10.30
C SER A 95 2.84 19.43 11.55
N ARG A 96 1.70 18.78 11.75
CA ARG A 96 1.44 17.87 12.89
C ARG A 96 1.80 16.42 12.59
N GLU A 97 2.08 16.09 11.33
CA GLU A 97 2.24 14.72 10.82
C GLU A 97 3.64 14.50 10.20
N PRO A 98 4.67 14.19 11.01
CA PRO A 98 6.04 14.04 10.51
C PRO A 98 6.19 12.97 9.41
N LYS A 99 5.44 11.87 9.51
CA LYS A 99 5.46 10.78 8.51
C LYS A 99 4.79 11.22 7.20
N LEU A 100 3.77 12.07 7.28
CA LEU A 100 3.12 12.64 6.11
C LEU A 100 4.08 13.55 5.32
N LYS A 101 4.94 14.32 6.02
CA LYS A 101 6.01 15.09 5.36
C LYS A 101 6.95 14.23 4.54
N GLN A 102 7.23 13.00 5.00
CA GLN A 102 8.05 12.05 4.24
C GLN A 102 7.31 11.54 3.00
N ALA A 103 6.02 11.22 3.11
CA ALA A 103 5.20 10.81 1.97
C ALA A 103 5.11 11.92 0.91
N LEU A 104 5.01 13.18 1.32
CA LEU A 104 4.98 14.33 0.40
C LEU A 104 6.32 14.62 -0.31
N LYS A 105 7.38 13.90 0.02
CA LYS A 105 8.63 13.85 -0.76
C LYS A 105 8.62 12.78 -1.85
N GLY A 106 7.50 12.11 -2.06
CA GLY A 106 7.31 11.09 -3.10
C GLY A 106 7.71 9.67 -2.69
N LYS A 107 7.88 9.41 -1.39
CA LYS A 107 8.24 8.07 -0.88
C LYS A 107 7.15 7.53 0.03
N ALA A 108 6.73 6.27 -0.22
CA ALA A 108 5.81 5.59 0.66
C ALA A 108 6.42 5.36 2.05
N VAL A 109 5.59 5.48 3.09
CA VAL A 109 5.98 5.28 4.49
C VAL A 109 5.16 4.13 5.06
N TYR A 110 5.82 3.20 5.73
CA TYR A 110 5.21 2.00 6.27
C TYR A 110 5.40 1.92 7.78
N ARG A 111 4.37 1.41 8.48
CA ARG A 111 4.48 1.06 9.90
C ARG A 111 5.38 -0.16 10.06
N LEU A 112 6.29 -0.12 11.00
CA LEU A 112 7.14 -1.25 11.34
C LEU A 112 6.32 -2.31 12.10
N LYS A 113 6.52 -3.59 11.77
CA LYS A 113 5.76 -4.73 12.34
C LYS A 113 5.71 -4.77 13.87
N LEU A 114 6.77 -4.36 14.54
CA LEU A 114 6.91 -4.39 16.00
C LEU A 114 6.75 -3.03 16.67
N SER A 115 6.39 -1.99 15.91
CA SER A 115 6.21 -0.65 16.45
C SER A 115 4.77 -0.44 16.91
N ASN A 116 4.61 0.11 18.10
CA ASN A 116 3.33 0.65 18.57
C ASN A 116 3.08 2.07 18.06
N GLU A 117 4.06 2.69 17.40
CA GLU A 117 3.96 4.04 16.86
C GLU A 117 3.01 4.03 15.63
N ASN A 118 1.99 4.88 15.69
CA ASN A 118 1.11 5.11 14.55
C ASN A 118 1.78 6.06 13.53
N LEU A 119 1.41 5.97 12.28
CA LEU A 119 1.96 6.83 11.22
C LEU A 119 1.33 8.22 11.22
N LEU A 120 0.11 8.35 11.73
CA LEU A 120 -0.63 9.61 11.88
C LEU A 120 -1.08 9.81 13.34
N CYS A 121 -1.34 11.05 13.72
CA CYS A 121 -1.90 11.42 15.02
C CYS A 121 -3.40 11.12 15.07
N THR A 122 -3.77 9.86 15.03
CA THR A 122 -5.14 9.34 15.09
C THR A 122 -5.19 8.08 15.93
N ASP A 123 -6.35 7.78 16.51
CA ASP A 123 -6.60 6.56 17.27
C ASP A 123 -6.74 5.33 16.34
N ASP A 124 -7.09 5.54 15.08
CA ASP A 124 -7.20 4.46 14.11
C ASP A 124 -5.80 4.04 13.62
N PRO A 125 -5.50 2.73 13.58
CA PRO A 125 -4.19 2.24 13.19
C PRO A 125 -3.93 2.52 11.70
N VAL A 126 -2.84 3.23 11.38
CA VAL A 126 -2.40 3.51 10.02
C VAL A 126 -1.17 2.68 9.71
N ASN A 127 -1.21 1.87 8.66
CA ASN A 127 -0.16 0.94 8.29
C ASN A 127 0.69 1.39 7.10
N ALA A 128 0.16 2.23 6.22
CA ALA A 128 0.95 2.82 5.13
C ALA A 128 0.41 4.18 4.70
N LEU A 129 1.34 5.05 4.27
CA LEU A 129 1.09 6.30 3.57
C LEU A 129 1.74 6.18 2.19
N VAL A 130 0.94 6.18 1.13
CA VAL A 130 1.41 5.96 -0.24
C VAL A 130 1.10 7.21 -1.08
N PRO A 131 2.12 7.98 -1.50
CA PRO A 131 1.88 9.14 -2.34
C PRO A 131 1.40 8.72 -3.73
N ILE A 132 0.41 9.39 -4.29
CA ILE A 132 0.03 9.28 -5.69
C ILE A 132 0.81 10.36 -6.45
N LEU A 133 1.65 9.91 -7.37
CA LEU A 133 2.49 10.80 -8.19
C LEU A 133 1.79 11.13 -9.50
N VAL A 134 1.75 12.42 -9.82
CA VAL A 134 1.34 12.94 -11.12
C VAL A 134 2.51 13.75 -11.65
N ASP A 135 3.04 13.36 -12.79
CA ASP A 135 4.26 13.96 -13.37
C ASP A 135 5.45 13.99 -12.39
N GLY A 136 5.57 12.94 -11.57
CA GLY A 136 6.62 12.80 -10.55
C GLY A 136 6.41 13.63 -9.28
N VAL A 137 5.28 14.34 -9.14
CA VAL A 137 4.96 15.18 -7.99
C VAL A 137 3.81 14.57 -7.20
N PRO A 138 3.90 14.46 -5.86
CA PRO A 138 2.79 14.00 -5.04
C PRO A 138 1.58 14.93 -5.15
N ALA A 139 0.49 14.42 -5.73
CA ALA A 139 -0.79 15.11 -5.88
C ALA A 139 -1.80 14.69 -4.81
N ALA A 140 -1.64 13.48 -4.28
CA ALA A 140 -2.48 12.92 -3.23
C ALA A 140 -1.70 11.90 -2.41
N VAL A 141 -2.29 11.43 -1.30
CA VAL A 141 -1.77 10.35 -0.48
C VAL A 141 -2.88 9.34 -0.23
N ILE A 142 -2.61 8.06 -0.51
CA ILE A 142 -3.44 6.95 -0.08
C ILE A 142 -3.02 6.61 1.35
N VAL A 143 -3.98 6.53 2.25
CA VAL A 143 -3.78 6.06 3.63
C VAL A 143 -4.40 4.68 3.76
N LEU A 144 -3.58 3.69 4.07
CA LEU A 144 -4.02 2.34 4.39
C LEU A 144 -4.10 2.21 5.91
N PHE A 145 -5.31 2.01 6.42
CA PHE A 145 -5.58 1.92 7.85
C PHE A 145 -5.37 0.48 8.37
N ARG A 146 -6.34 -0.06 9.08
CA ARG A 146 -6.26 -1.37 9.70
C ARG A 146 -6.14 -2.48 8.67
N LEU A 147 -5.14 -3.34 8.84
CA LEU A 147 -5.01 -4.59 8.08
C LEU A 147 -5.96 -5.65 8.62
N PHE A 148 -6.26 -6.65 7.80
CA PHE A 148 -7.03 -7.82 8.26
C PHE A 148 -6.38 -8.51 9.47
N PRO A 149 -7.17 -9.10 10.39
CA PRO A 149 -6.65 -9.66 11.64
C PRO A 149 -5.57 -10.74 11.46
N HIS A 150 -5.61 -11.48 10.37
CA HIS A 150 -4.64 -12.53 10.05
C HIS A 150 -3.35 -12.00 9.40
N LYS A 151 -3.28 -10.70 9.06
CA LYS A 151 -2.11 -10.10 8.40
C LYS A 151 -1.21 -9.41 9.42
N PRO A 152 0.05 -9.85 9.57
CA PRO A 152 0.94 -9.36 10.63
C PRO A 152 1.53 -7.98 10.36
N GLY A 153 1.37 -7.43 9.15
CA GLY A 153 1.91 -6.13 8.74
C GLY A 153 2.12 -6.03 7.24
N ILE A 154 2.72 -4.95 6.80
CA ILE A 154 3.09 -4.73 5.39
C ILE A 154 4.27 -5.61 5.01
N GLU A 155 4.09 -6.45 4.02
CA GLU A 155 5.07 -7.40 3.50
C GLU A 155 5.84 -6.82 2.30
N PRO A 156 6.96 -7.42 1.86
CA PRO A 156 7.70 -6.95 0.70
C PRO A 156 6.85 -6.81 -0.57
N VAL A 157 6.00 -7.79 -0.88
CA VAL A 157 5.09 -7.73 -2.04
C VAL A 157 4.08 -6.59 -1.92
N ASP A 158 3.61 -6.27 -0.72
CA ASP A 158 2.69 -5.14 -0.50
C ASP A 158 3.37 -3.81 -0.82
N ARG A 159 4.67 -3.68 -0.51
CA ARG A 159 5.46 -2.48 -0.85
C ARG A 159 5.58 -2.30 -2.36
N GLU A 160 5.82 -3.39 -3.10
CA GLU A 160 5.84 -3.35 -4.56
C GLU A 160 4.46 -2.96 -5.13
N ILE A 161 3.37 -3.47 -4.56
CA ILE A 161 2.00 -3.06 -4.92
C ILE A 161 1.77 -1.58 -4.59
N CYS A 162 2.26 -1.08 -3.45
CA CYS A 162 2.20 0.34 -3.11
C CYS A 162 3.00 1.21 -4.08
N GLU A 163 4.12 0.74 -4.62
CA GLU A 163 4.85 1.44 -5.68
C GLU A 163 4.03 1.52 -6.97
N VAL A 164 3.30 0.46 -7.32
CA VAL A 164 2.36 0.48 -8.45
C VAL A 164 1.25 1.50 -8.20
N LEU A 165 0.64 1.51 -7.00
CA LEU A 165 -0.36 2.52 -6.62
C LEU A 165 0.21 3.93 -6.75
N SER A 166 1.42 4.16 -6.23
CA SER A 166 2.08 5.47 -6.30
C SER A 166 2.25 5.98 -7.73
N ASN A 167 2.68 5.12 -8.64
CA ASN A 167 3.04 5.52 -10.00
C ASN A 167 1.89 5.41 -11.02
N CYS A 168 0.86 4.61 -10.75
CA CYS A 168 -0.19 4.30 -11.71
C CYS A 168 -1.58 4.83 -11.32
N ALA A 169 -1.79 5.27 -10.07
CA ALA A 169 -3.11 5.72 -9.60
C ALA A 169 -3.41 7.21 -9.88
N GLY A 170 -2.59 7.90 -10.67
CA GLY A 170 -2.77 9.33 -10.96
C GLY A 170 -4.16 9.68 -11.47
N ARG A 171 -4.78 8.82 -12.28
CA ARG A 171 -6.13 9.01 -12.82
C ARG A 171 -7.20 9.14 -11.73
N ALA A 172 -7.00 8.54 -10.56
CA ALA A 172 -7.92 8.64 -9.42
C ALA A 172 -8.05 10.08 -8.87
N VAL A 173 -7.07 10.92 -9.10
CA VAL A 173 -6.99 12.27 -8.51
C VAL A 173 -6.93 13.40 -9.54
N GLU A 174 -6.56 13.11 -10.78
CA GLU A 174 -6.62 14.08 -11.87
C GLU A 174 -8.06 14.25 -12.37
N PRO A 175 -8.50 15.51 -12.65
CA PRO A 175 -9.73 15.72 -13.38
C PRO A 175 -9.57 15.15 -14.80
N TYR A 176 -10.61 14.48 -15.29
CA TYR A 176 -10.66 13.98 -16.66
C TYR A 176 -10.39 15.13 -17.64
N ARG A 177 -9.24 15.12 -18.28
CA ARG A 177 -8.96 15.98 -19.42
C ARG A 177 -9.49 15.24 -20.65
N SER A 178 -10.71 15.59 -21.08
CA SER A 178 -11.17 15.22 -22.43
C SER A 178 -10.19 15.82 -23.45
N ARG A 179 -9.61 14.95 -24.25
CA ARG A 179 -8.82 15.35 -25.42
C ARG A 179 -9.77 15.81 -26.53
#